data_573d0761651d1204ae437b9c781d7e58
#
_entry.id   573d0761651d1204ae437b9c781d7e58
#
_cell.length_a   1.000
_cell.length_b   1.000
_cell.length_c   1.000
_cell.angle_alpha   90.00
_cell.angle_beta   90.00
_cell.angle_gamma   90.00
#
_symmetry.space_group_name_H-M   'P 1'
#
loop_
_entity.id
_entity.type
_entity.pdbx_description
1 polymer ?
#
loop_
_entity_poly.entity_id
_entity_poly.type
_entity_poly.pdbx_seq_one_letter_code
_entity_poly.pdbx_strand_id
1 'polypeptide(L)'
;MERKKWFDKKFQFDLTPDKYSSLLKKLNETPHTISRLVSSLDEKVLIIRVNNRWSIKENVGHLIDLEELHDGRIDDFIAGKEILRPADLNNQKTNEANHNSKNINDLTERFKNVRENFVKRMKSLDVKILSSSSIHPRLKQPMRPIDMAQFVLEHDEHHIDTIKELIKSVNSEN
;
A
#
# COMPACT_ATOMS: atom_id res chain seq x y z
N MET A 1 15.39 -18.14 0.06
CA MET A 1 15.79 -16.95 0.85
C MET A 1 14.56 -16.44 1.58
N GLU A 2 14.59 -16.39 2.91
CA GLU A 2 13.44 -15.92 3.69
C GLU A 2 13.25 -14.40 3.45
N ARG A 3 12.03 -13.98 3.09
CA ARG A 3 11.75 -12.58 2.78
C ARG A 3 11.81 -11.75 4.08
N LYS A 4 12.55 -10.63 4.06
CA LYS A 4 12.60 -9.70 5.19
C LYS A 4 11.19 -9.24 5.55
N LYS A 5 10.86 -9.24 6.86
CA LYS A 5 9.60 -8.68 7.34
C LYS A 5 9.55 -7.18 7.00
N TRP A 6 8.35 -6.68 6.65
CA TRP A 6 8.16 -5.27 6.32
C TRP A 6 8.72 -4.30 7.37
N PHE A 7 8.53 -4.62 8.64
CA PHE A 7 8.98 -3.78 9.73
C PHE A 7 10.52 -3.73 9.92
N ASP A 8 11.25 -4.71 9.39
CA ASP A 8 12.71 -4.78 9.44
C ASP A 8 13.37 -4.10 8.23
N LYS A 9 12.55 -3.63 7.28
CA LYS A 9 13.03 -2.95 6.08
C LYS A 9 13.56 -1.57 6.45
N LYS A 10 14.79 -1.28 6.00
CA LYS A 10 15.40 0.04 6.06
C LYS A 10 15.11 0.78 4.76
N PHE A 11 14.76 2.05 4.89
CA PHE A 11 14.46 2.92 3.75
C PHE A 11 15.58 3.93 3.56
N GLN A 12 15.99 4.12 2.30
CA GLN A 12 16.85 5.20 1.88
C GLN A 12 16.02 6.13 0.98
N PHE A 13 15.86 7.37 1.41
CA PHE A 13 15.07 8.38 0.72
C PHE A 13 16.01 9.35 -0.01
N ASP A 14 16.62 8.85 -1.07
CA ASP A 14 17.62 9.55 -1.89
C ASP A 14 17.16 9.85 -3.32
N LEU A 15 15.88 9.59 -3.62
CA LEU A 15 15.33 9.82 -4.95
C LEU A 15 15.34 11.31 -5.30
N THR A 16 15.73 11.57 -6.54
CA THR A 16 15.69 12.91 -7.11
C THR A 16 14.27 13.28 -7.58
N PRO A 17 13.89 14.57 -7.59
CA PRO A 17 12.52 15.00 -7.91
C PRO A 17 12.02 14.57 -9.29
N ASP A 18 12.90 14.34 -10.27
CA ASP A 18 12.55 13.84 -11.61
C ASP A 18 11.90 12.45 -11.58
N LYS A 19 12.11 11.66 -10.52
CA LYS A 19 11.49 10.34 -10.35
C LYS A 19 10.03 10.41 -9.87
N TYR A 20 9.56 11.55 -9.40
CA TYR A 20 8.23 11.68 -8.79
C TYR A 20 7.09 11.24 -9.73
N SER A 21 7.08 11.75 -10.96
CA SER A 21 6.05 11.41 -11.94
C SER A 21 6.03 9.91 -12.27
N SER A 22 7.20 9.28 -12.37
CA SER A 22 7.29 7.84 -12.65
C SER A 22 6.83 6.98 -11.47
N LEU A 23 7.08 7.42 -10.23
CA LEU A 23 6.55 6.76 -9.02
C LEU A 23 5.02 6.82 -8.99
N LEU A 24 4.44 7.99 -9.23
CA LEU A 24 2.99 8.15 -9.23
C LEU A 24 2.32 7.30 -10.33
N LYS A 25 2.97 7.16 -11.49
CA LYS A 25 2.50 6.25 -12.55
C LYS A 25 2.50 4.79 -12.06
N LYS A 26 3.59 4.34 -11.44
CA LYS A 26 3.68 2.97 -10.89
C LYS A 26 2.62 2.73 -9.81
N LEU A 27 2.41 3.68 -8.90
CA LEU A 27 1.35 3.59 -7.88
C LEU A 27 -0.03 3.44 -8.51
N ASN A 28 -0.32 4.17 -9.59
CA ASN A 28 -1.58 4.08 -10.30
C ASN A 28 -1.78 2.72 -11.01
N GLU A 29 -0.69 2.03 -11.37
CA GLU A 29 -0.72 0.70 -12.01
C GLU A 29 -0.90 -0.45 -10.99
N THR A 30 -0.63 -0.23 -9.70
CA THR A 30 -0.71 -1.27 -8.67
C THR A 30 -2.07 -1.96 -8.59
N PRO A 31 -3.23 -1.24 -8.55
CA PRO A 31 -4.54 -1.89 -8.51
C PRO A 31 -4.80 -2.78 -9.73
N HIS A 32 -4.37 -2.36 -10.92
CA HIS A 32 -4.51 -3.15 -12.14
C HIS A 32 -3.66 -4.43 -12.09
N THR A 33 -2.47 -4.33 -11.51
CA THR A 33 -1.58 -5.50 -11.31
C THR A 33 -2.23 -6.50 -10.37
N ILE A 34 -2.79 -6.05 -9.25
CA ILE A 34 -3.50 -6.93 -8.29
C ILE A 34 -4.74 -7.53 -8.95
N SER A 35 -5.57 -6.73 -9.64
CA SER A 35 -6.76 -7.22 -10.32
C SER A 35 -6.43 -8.36 -11.29
N ARG A 36 -5.39 -8.21 -12.11
CA ARG A 36 -4.93 -9.28 -13.03
C ARG A 36 -4.47 -10.55 -12.30
N LEU A 37 -3.85 -10.42 -11.14
CA LEU A 37 -3.38 -11.56 -10.36
C LEU A 37 -4.51 -12.39 -9.75
N VAL A 38 -5.64 -11.74 -9.42
CA VAL A 38 -6.69 -12.38 -8.60
C VAL A 38 -7.99 -12.67 -9.37
N SER A 39 -8.20 -12.07 -10.56
CA SER A 39 -9.47 -12.12 -11.31
C SER A 39 -9.91 -13.52 -11.74
N SER A 40 -8.99 -14.46 -11.90
CA SER A 40 -9.29 -15.84 -12.35
C SER A 40 -9.17 -16.88 -11.23
N LEU A 41 -8.96 -16.43 -9.98
CA LEU A 41 -8.80 -17.36 -8.85
C LEU A 41 -10.15 -17.78 -8.28
N ASP A 42 -10.22 -19.05 -7.90
CA ASP A 42 -11.39 -19.59 -7.16
C ASP A 42 -11.53 -18.91 -5.80
N GLU A 43 -12.79 -18.78 -5.35
CA GLU A 43 -13.11 -18.18 -4.05
C GLU A 43 -12.36 -18.84 -2.89
N LYS A 44 -12.21 -20.16 -2.91
CA LYS A 44 -11.45 -20.91 -1.90
C LYS A 44 -10.01 -20.44 -1.78
N VAL A 45 -9.36 -20.15 -2.92
CA VAL A 45 -7.97 -19.65 -2.98
C VAL A 45 -7.89 -18.23 -2.42
N LEU A 46 -8.90 -17.41 -2.70
CA LEU A 46 -8.94 -16.00 -2.30
C LEU A 46 -9.05 -15.80 -0.78
N ILE A 47 -9.68 -16.74 -0.06
CA ILE A 47 -9.98 -16.63 1.38
C ILE A 47 -9.09 -17.48 2.28
N ILE A 48 -8.25 -18.35 1.71
CA ILE A 48 -7.40 -19.25 2.51
C ILE A 48 -6.33 -18.47 3.27
N ARG A 49 -6.17 -18.77 4.54
CA ARG A 49 -5.08 -18.27 5.39
C ARG A 49 -4.02 -19.36 5.56
N VAL A 50 -2.81 -19.08 5.15
CA VAL A 50 -1.67 -19.99 5.29
C VAL A 50 -0.84 -19.55 6.49
N ASN A 51 -0.57 -20.45 7.43
CA ASN A 51 0.21 -20.18 8.66
C ASN A 51 -0.31 -18.95 9.45
N ASN A 52 -1.62 -18.83 9.61
CA ASN A 52 -2.31 -17.72 10.29
C ASN A 52 -2.01 -16.32 9.70
N ARG A 53 -1.47 -16.24 8.48
CA ARG A 53 -1.28 -14.98 7.76
C ARG A 53 -2.54 -14.62 6.99
N TRP A 54 -2.69 -13.34 6.68
CA TRP A 54 -3.80 -12.83 5.87
C TRP A 54 -3.96 -13.57 4.55
N SER A 55 -5.20 -13.81 4.18
CA SER A 55 -5.61 -14.32 2.87
C SER A 55 -5.34 -13.30 1.76
N ILE A 56 -5.57 -13.69 0.50
CA ILE A 56 -5.46 -12.77 -0.65
C ILE A 56 -6.43 -11.59 -0.49
N LYS A 57 -7.71 -11.85 -0.15
CA LYS A 57 -8.70 -10.79 0.05
C LYS A 57 -8.34 -9.85 1.20
N GLU A 58 -7.78 -10.36 2.28
CA GLU A 58 -7.32 -9.54 3.40
C GLU A 58 -6.11 -8.68 3.02
N ASN A 59 -5.18 -9.18 2.22
CA ASN A 59 -4.06 -8.39 1.69
C ASN A 59 -4.57 -7.24 0.79
N VAL A 60 -5.50 -7.50 -0.11
CA VAL A 60 -6.11 -6.46 -0.96
C VAL A 60 -6.88 -5.45 -0.10
N GLY A 61 -7.67 -5.94 0.85
CA GLY A 61 -8.42 -5.10 1.78
C GLY A 61 -7.53 -4.20 2.63
N HIS A 62 -6.38 -4.72 3.08
CA HIS A 62 -5.40 -3.93 3.83
C HIS A 62 -4.87 -2.74 3.02
N LEU A 63 -4.56 -2.93 1.75
CA LEU A 63 -4.13 -1.82 0.89
C LEU A 63 -5.22 -0.74 0.77
N ILE A 64 -6.50 -1.13 0.70
CA ILE A 64 -7.61 -0.18 0.71
C ILE A 64 -7.69 0.59 2.04
N ASP A 65 -7.57 -0.14 3.15
CA ASP A 65 -7.71 0.43 4.49
C ASP A 65 -6.61 1.45 4.82
N LEU A 66 -5.41 1.26 4.26
CA LEU A 66 -4.28 2.18 4.43
C LEU A 66 -4.37 3.45 3.57
N GLU A 67 -5.16 3.45 2.51
CA GLU A 67 -5.27 4.66 1.66
C GLU A 67 -5.78 5.88 2.43
N GLU A 68 -6.66 5.69 3.42
CA GLU A 68 -7.11 6.78 4.30
C GLU A 68 -5.94 7.41 5.07
N LEU A 69 -5.01 6.58 5.55
CA LEU A 69 -3.80 7.07 6.21
C LEU A 69 -2.90 7.83 5.23
N HIS A 70 -2.68 7.26 4.04
CA HIS A 70 -1.83 7.87 3.03
C HIS A 70 -2.40 9.20 2.54
N ASP A 71 -3.70 9.24 2.30
CA ASP A 71 -4.43 10.45 1.89
C ASP A 71 -4.37 11.54 2.98
N GLY A 72 -4.57 11.13 4.23
CA GLY A 72 -4.45 12.05 5.37
C GLY A 72 -3.03 12.59 5.58
N ARG A 73 -1.98 11.85 5.24
CA ARG A 73 -0.60 12.37 5.28
C ARG A 73 -0.35 13.45 4.23
N ILE A 74 -1.11 13.46 3.13
CA ILE A 74 -1.09 14.60 2.20
C ILE A 74 -1.55 15.87 2.92
N ASP A 75 -2.64 15.77 3.72
CA ASP A 75 -3.09 16.91 4.52
C ASP A 75 -2.04 17.36 5.54
N ASP A 76 -1.31 16.41 6.14
CA ASP A 76 -0.24 16.73 7.08
C ASP A 76 0.89 17.52 6.40
N PHE A 77 1.29 17.15 5.17
CA PHE A 77 2.27 17.92 4.37
C PHE A 77 1.75 19.32 4.02
N ILE A 78 0.48 19.42 3.57
CA ILE A 78 -0.15 20.70 3.22
C ILE A 78 -0.21 21.62 4.44
N ALA A 79 -0.52 21.07 5.62
CA ALA A 79 -0.57 21.80 6.87
C ALA A 79 0.82 22.12 7.47
N GLY A 80 1.91 21.61 6.87
CA GLY A 80 3.26 21.78 7.37
C GLY A 80 3.52 21.15 8.73
N LYS A 81 2.87 20.01 9.03
CA LYS A 81 3.08 19.31 10.30
C LYS A 81 4.51 18.80 10.42
N GLU A 82 5.11 18.96 11.59
CA GLU A 82 6.44 18.46 11.88
C GLU A 82 6.50 16.93 11.82
N ILE A 83 5.47 16.25 12.31
CA ILE A 83 5.37 14.78 12.35
C ILE A 83 4.10 14.35 11.62
N LEU A 84 4.23 13.40 10.69
CA LEU A 84 3.10 12.79 10.00
C LEU A 84 2.25 11.96 10.98
N ARG A 85 0.95 11.86 10.69
CA ARG A 85 0.05 10.99 11.47
C ARG A 85 0.55 9.55 11.52
N PRO A 86 0.47 8.88 12.69
CA PRO A 86 0.91 7.51 12.84
C PRO A 86 -0.05 6.51 12.17
N ALA A 87 0.50 5.36 11.79
CA ALA A 87 -0.30 4.20 11.40
C ALA A 87 -0.75 3.42 12.64
N ASP A 88 -1.90 2.74 12.53
CA ASP A 88 -2.25 1.67 13.45
C ASP A 88 -1.39 0.43 13.14
N LEU A 89 -0.40 0.16 13.97
CA LEU A 89 0.53 -0.96 13.80
C LEU A 89 -0.11 -2.33 14.12
N ASN A 90 -1.28 -2.34 14.76
CA ASN A 90 -2.04 -3.56 15.04
C ASN A 90 -2.96 -3.94 13.87
N ASN A 91 -3.10 -3.07 12.87
CA ASN A 91 -3.97 -3.27 11.70
C ASN A 91 -5.42 -3.60 12.09
N GLN A 92 -5.93 -2.98 13.16
CA GLN A 92 -7.26 -3.28 13.72
C GLN A 92 -8.35 -3.12 12.66
N LYS A 93 -8.30 -2.04 11.85
CA LYS A 93 -9.25 -1.79 10.77
C LYS A 93 -9.33 -2.97 9.79
N THR A 94 -8.19 -3.51 9.36
CA THR A 94 -8.14 -4.65 8.43
C THR A 94 -8.64 -5.94 9.09
N ASN A 95 -8.24 -6.18 10.33
CA ASN A 95 -8.62 -7.39 11.05
C ASN A 95 -10.14 -7.45 11.34
N GLU A 96 -10.79 -6.30 11.55
CA GLU A 96 -12.22 -6.19 11.84
C GLU A 96 -13.09 -6.05 10.57
N ALA A 97 -12.51 -5.70 9.43
CA ALA A 97 -13.24 -5.37 8.20
C ALA A 97 -13.92 -6.56 7.50
N ASN A 98 -13.63 -7.80 7.94
CA ASN A 98 -14.15 -9.04 7.34
C ASN A 98 -14.03 -9.07 5.80
N HIS A 99 -12.84 -8.77 5.28
CA HIS A 99 -12.59 -8.72 3.83
C HIS A 99 -12.86 -10.05 3.13
N ASN A 100 -12.76 -11.18 3.81
CA ASN A 100 -13.04 -12.50 3.24
C ASN A 100 -14.52 -12.69 2.83
N SER A 101 -15.44 -11.94 3.40
CA SER A 101 -16.87 -12.00 3.00
C SER A 101 -17.20 -11.12 1.79
N LYS A 102 -16.27 -10.30 1.32
CA LYS A 102 -16.51 -9.35 0.22
C LYS A 102 -16.19 -9.98 -1.14
N ASN A 103 -16.83 -9.47 -2.20
CA ASN A 103 -16.50 -9.88 -3.56
C ASN A 103 -15.12 -9.33 -3.95
N ILE A 104 -14.29 -10.15 -4.61
CA ILE A 104 -12.92 -9.74 -4.98
C ILE A 104 -12.92 -8.61 -6.03
N ASN A 105 -13.88 -8.61 -6.95
CA ASN A 105 -13.98 -7.55 -7.94
C ASN A 105 -14.34 -6.21 -7.30
N ASP A 106 -15.23 -6.21 -6.30
CA ASP A 106 -15.57 -5.01 -5.53
C ASP A 106 -14.35 -4.47 -4.75
N LEU A 107 -13.55 -5.37 -4.17
CA LEU A 107 -12.32 -4.99 -3.48
C LEU A 107 -11.31 -4.37 -4.43
N THR A 108 -11.06 -4.99 -5.59
CA THR A 108 -10.10 -4.46 -6.56
C THR A 108 -10.55 -3.15 -7.19
N GLU A 109 -11.85 -2.99 -7.49
CA GLU A 109 -12.40 -1.73 -8.00
C GLU A 109 -12.33 -0.63 -6.93
N ARG A 110 -12.64 -0.94 -5.67
CA ARG A 110 -12.50 0.01 -4.56
C ARG A 110 -11.05 0.44 -4.37
N PHE A 111 -10.10 -0.50 -4.45
CA PHE A 111 -8.66 -0.17 -4.37
C PHE A 111 -8.26 0.78 -5.49
N LYS A 112 -8.69 0.53 -6.72
CA LYS A 112 -8.44 1.40 -7.85
C LYS A 112 -8.95 2.82 -7.58
N ASN A 113 -10.20 2.96 -7.15
CA ASN A 113 -10.82 4.26 -6.93
C ASN A 113 -10.10 5.09 -5.84
N VAL A 114 -9.75 4.49 -4.69
CA VAL A 114 -9.05 5.20 -3.62
C VAL A 114 -7.61 5.55 -4.03
N ARG A 115 -6.92 4.68 -4.79
CA ARG A 115 -5.57 4.93 -5.30
C ARG A 115 -5.55 6.02 -6.36
N GLU A 116 -6.50 6.06 -7.27
CA GLU A 116 -6.63 7.13 -8.27
C GLU A 116 -6.81 8.50 -7.59
N ASN A 117 -7.64 8.56 -6.53
CA ASN A 117 -7.79 9.78 -5.73
C ASN A 117 -6.48 10.19 -5.07
N PHE A 118 -5.80 9.27 -4.39
CA PHE A 118 -4.50 9.53 -3.77
C PHE A 118 -3.48 10.07 -4.79
N VAL A 119 -3.33 9.39 -5.94
CA VAL A 119 -2.41 9.81 -7.00
C VAL A 119 -2.78 11.19 -7.56
N LYS A 120 -4.08 11.46 -7.76
CA LYS A 120 -4.56 12.77 -8.21
C LYS A 120 -4.17 13.88 -7.22
N ARG A 121 -4.37 13.64 -5.93
CA ARG A 121 -3.99 14.61 -4.87
C ARG A 121 -2.48 14.82 -4.83
N MET A 122 -1.69 13.76 -4.89
CA MET A 122 -0.23 13.86 -4.95
C MET A 122 0.23 14.69 -6.15
N LYS A 123 -0.37 14.51 -7.33
CA LYS A 123 -0.06 15.32 -8.53
C LYS A 123 -0.41 16.79 -8.39
N SER A 124 -1.36 17.15 -7.53
CA SER A 124 -1.81 18.54 -7.33
C SER A 124 -0.96 19.33 -6.32
N LEU A 125 0.01 18.67 -5.66
CA LEU A 125 0.89 19.36 -4.71
C LEU A 125 1.78 20.38 -5.42
N ASP A 126 1.87 21.57 -4.84
CA ASP A 126 2.75 22.62 -5.34
C ASP A 126 4.24 22.34 -5.02
N VAL A 127 5.12 23.07 -5.68
CA VAL A 127 6.58 22.89 -5.55
C VAL A 127 7.06 23.14 -4.11
N LYS A 128 6.44 24.04 -3.37
CA LYS A 128 6.80 24.33 -1.98
C LYS A 128 6.53 23.12 -1.09
N ILE A 129 5.36 22.49 -1.24
CA ILE A 129 5.00 21.28 -0.50
C ILE A 129 5.87 20.10 -0.95
N LEU A 130 6.09 19.92 -2.25
CA LEU A 130 6.96 18.85 -2.77
C LEU A 130 8.39 18.93 -2.25
N SER A 131 8.88 20.13 -1.91
CA SER A 131 10.22 20.38 -1.36
C SER A 131 10.25 20.32 0.17
N SER A 132 9.11 20.29 0.84
CA SER A 132 9.01 20.19 2.29
C SER A 132 9.20 18.75 2.78
N SER A 133 9.48 18.60 4.07
CA SER A 133 9.54 17.28 4.70
C SER A 133 8.90 17.30 6.08
N SER A 134 8.39 16.17 6.51
CA SER A 134 7.88 15.89 7.85
C SER A 134 8.54 14.62 8.38
N ILE A 135 8.62 14.46 9.69
CA ILE A 135 9.19 13.25 10.29
C ILE A 135 8.19 12.08 10.18
N HIS A 136 8.64 10.97 9.59
CA HIS A 136 7.83 9.74 9.60
C HIS A 136 7.80 9.12 11.02
N PRO A 137 6.61 8.91 11.64
CA PRO A 137 6.50 8.59 13.07
C PRO A 137 7.20 7.28 13.48
N ARG A 138 7.21 6.26 12.61
CA ARG A 138 7.87 4.97 12.86
C ARG A 138 9.35 4.98 12.49
N LEU A 139 9.69 5.55 11.32
CA LEU A 139 11.07 5.52 10.81
C LEU A 139 11.98 6.54 11.49
N LYS A 140 11.39 7.57 12.14
CA LYS A 140 12.11 8.65 12.83
C LYS A 140 13.09 9.41 11.91
N GLN A 141 12.76 9.48 10.63
CA GLN A 141 13.56 10.19 9.63
C GLN A 141 12.70 11.14 8.79
N PRO A 142 13.27 12.20 8.21
CA PRO A 142 12.56 13.09 7.30
C PRO A 142 11.99 12.34 6.11
N MET A 143 10.77 12.70 5.72
CA MET A 143 10.06 12.16 4.58
C MET A 143 9.44 13.29 3.79
N ARG A 144 9.79 13.42 2.52
CA ARG A 144 9.16 14.32 1.55
C ARG A 144 7.98 13.61 0.88
N PRO A 145 7.09 14.30 0.15
CA PRO A 145 6.05 13.64 -0.63
C PRO A 145 6.57 12.57 -1.61
N ILE A 146 7.73 12.79 -2.26
CA ILE A 146 8.36 11.77 -3.12
C ILE A 146 8.76 10.52 -2.33
N ASP A 147 9.27 10.69 -1.12
CA ASP A 147 9.70 9.60 -0.26
C ASP A 147 8.50 8.81 0.27
N MET A 148 7.36 9.50 0.52
CA MET A 148 6.09 8.86 0.81
C MET A 148 5.58 8.04 -0.38
N ALA A 149 5.66 8.56 -1.60
CA ALA A 149 5.28 7.82 -2.79
C ALA A 149 6.12 6.54 -2.97
N GLN A 150 7.45 6.63 -2.74
CA GLN A 150 8.33 5.46 -2.73
C GLN A 150 7.93 4.46 -1.64
N PHE A 151 7.71 4.93 -0.41
CA PHE A 151 7.33 4.09 0.72
C PHE A 151 6.02 3.33 0.46
N VAL A 152 5.00 4.00 -0.09
CA VAL A 152 3.72 3.39 -0.43
C VAL A 152 3.89 2.36 -1.54
N LEU A 153 4.66 2.67 -2.59
CA LEU A 153 4.93 1.73 -3.68
C LEU A 153 5.63 0.46 -3.18
N GLU A 154 6.65 0.60 -2.35
CA GLU A 154 7.38 -0.54 -1.78
C GLU A 154 6.51 -1.38 -0.84
N HIS A 155 5.53 -0.76 -0.16
CA HIS A 155 4.54 -1.46 0.64
C HIS A 155 3.57 -2.26 -0.24
N ASP A 156 3.09 -1.67 -1.34
CA ASP A 156 2.26 -2.36 -2.32
C ASP A 156 2.99 -3.59 -2.90
N GLU A 157 4.25 -3.42 -3.31
CA GLU A 157 5.09 -4.51 -3.84
C GLU A 157 5.24 -5.64 -2.81
N HIS A 158 5.39 -5.30 -1.52
CA HIS A 158 5.41 -6.27 -0.45
C HIS A 158 4.13 -7.11 -0.40
N HIS A 159 2.96 -6.50 -0.55
CA HIS A 159 1.68 -7.22 -0.56
C HIS A 159 1.44 -7.99 -1.87
N ILE A 160 1.85 -7.45 -3.02
CA ILE A 160 1.81 -8.16 -4.31
C ILE A 160 2.64 -9.45 -4.24
N ASP A 161 3.83 -9.38 -3.67
CA ASP A 161 4.68 -10.57 -3.53
C ASP A 161 4.09 -11.57 -2.54
N THR A 162 3.46 -11.10 -1.46
CA THR A 162 2.71 -11.98 -0.53
C THR A 162 1.56 -12.70 -1.24
N ILE A 163 0.79 -11.98 -2.07
CA ILE A 163 -0.29 -12.56 -2.87
C ILE A 163 0.26 -13.63 -3.83
N LYS A 164 1.36 -13.35 -4.53
CA LYS A 164 1.99 -14.32 -5.43
C LYS A 164 2.49 -15.57 -4.70
N GLU A 165 3.05 -15.41 -3.49
CA GLU A 165 3.46 -16.53 -2.65
C GLU A 165 2.27 -17.38 -2.22
N LEU A 166 1.15 -16.77 -1.81
CA LEU A 166 -0.08 -17.47 -1.47
C LEU A 166 -0.64 -18.28 -2.64
N ILE A 167 -0.69 -17.69 -3.84
CA ILE A 167 -1.13 -18.38 -5.06
C ILE A 167 -0.27 -19.61 -5.34
N LYS A 168 1.05 -19.48 -5.19
CA LYS A 168 1.98 -20.61 -5.42
C LYS A 168 1.80 -21.72 -4.40
N SER A 169 1.66 -21.37 -3.10
CA SER A 169 1.51 -22.37 -2.03
C SER A 169 0.27 -23.19 -2.20
N VAL A 170 -0.86 -22.58 -2.55
CA VAL A 170 -2.13 -23.30 -2.78
C VAL A 170 -2.07 -24.21 -4.00
N ASN A 171 -1.39 -23.78 -5.08
CA ASN A 171 -1.23 -24.58 -6.29
C ASN A 171 -0.26 -25.76 -6.12
N SER A 172 0.62 -25.73 -5.11
CA SER A 172 1.58 -26.80 -4.82
C SER A 172 1.01 -27.91 -3.93
N GLU A 173 -0.14 -27.66 -3.29
CA GLU A 173 -0.84 -28.63 -2.43
C GLU A 173 -1.96 -29.39 -3.18
N ASN A 174 -2.22 -29.04 -4.44
CA ASN A 174 -3.13 -29.73 -5.36
C ASN A 174 -2.36 -30.55 -6.39
#